data_009563955bec4487ef850e5bdd151377
#
_entry.id   009563955bec4487ef850e5bdd151377
#
_cell.length_a   1.000
_cell.length_b   1.000
_cell.length_c   1.000
_cell.angle_alpha   90.00
_cell.angle_beta   90.00
_cell.angle_gamma   90.00
#
_symmetry.space_group_name_H-M   'P 1'
#
loop_
_entity.id
_entity.type
_entity.pdbx_description
1 polymer ?
#
loop_
_entity_poly.entity_id
_entity_poly.type
_entity_poly.pdbx_seq_one_letter_code
_entity_poly.pdbx_strand_id
1 'polypeptide(L)'
;IALVGSEVKDAQYYNVIQGAPIASVVENKIKGDNVRIISGDVLTGKKVTTNDYVSFYSNSMTVIPEGNEYRMFGWMPFAAPSIHSASRTGLSWLMPGKKYAPTTNLNGEERALVVTGEMEAVMPLDIFPMQLLKACMAGDIDKMEGLGIYEVAPEDFALIDYTNTSKLEAQEIIRGALDLMIKEVG
;
A
#
# COMPACT_ATOMS: atom_id res chain seq x y z
N ILE A 1 1.38 -11.41 -18.52
CA ILE A 1 1.54 -10.48 -17.40
C ILE A 1 1.54 -9.03 -17.91
N ALA A 2 0.90 -8.11 -17.20
CA ALA A 2 0.95 -6.69 -17.49
C ALA A 2 2.18 -6.07 -16.79
N LEU A 3 3.05 -5.38 -17.53
CA LEU A 3 4.13 -4.57 -16.97
C LEU A 3 3.71 -3.10 -17.03
N VAL A 4 3.53 -2.48 -15.87
CA VAL A 4 2.95 -1.13 -15.72
C VAL A 4 3.70 -0.31 -14.66
N GLY A 5 3.39 0.97 -14.58
CA GLY A 5 3.97 1.90 -13.58
C GLY A 5 4.68 3.08 -14.23
N SER A 6 4.95 4.11 -13.42
CA SER A 6 5.56 5.35 -13.89
C SER A 6 6.99 5.17 -14.40
N GLU A 7 7.69 4.16 -13.88
CA GLU A 7 9.08 3.87 -14.23
C GLU A 7 9.24 2.83 -15.35
N VAL A 8 8.13 2.39 -15.96
CA VAL A 8 8.17 1.54 -17.15
C VAL A 8 8.26 2.41 -18.40
N LYS A 9 9.12 2.05 -19.36
CA LYS A 9 9.29 2.78 -20.64
C LYS A 9 8.02 2.69 -21.47
N ASP A 10 7.57 1.45 -21.71
CA ASP A 10 6.38 1.13 -22.51
C ASP A 10 5.50 0.14 -21.73
N ALA A 11 4.39 0.64 -21.20
CA ALA A 11 3.43 -0.18 -20.48
C ALA A 11 2.67 -1.09 -21.45
N GLN A 12 2.83 -2.40 -21.31
CA GLN A 12 2.18 -3.39 -22.19
C GLN A 12 2.09 -4.77 -21.54
N TYR A 13 1.41 -5.69 -22.25
CA TYR A 13 1.31 -7.09 -21.85
C TYR A 13 2.48 -7.90 -22.43
N TYR A 14 3.00 -8.81 -21.64
CA TYR A 14 4.05 -9.76 -22.02
C TYR A 14 3.58 -11.20 -21.81
N ASN A 15 3.86 -12.05 -22.77
CA ASN A 15 3.70 -13.49 -22.61
C ASN A 15 4.95 -14.02 -21.90
N VAL A 16 4.79 -14.56 -20.72
CA VAL A 16 5.86 -15.15 -19.91
C VAL A 16 5.45 -16.52 -19.41
N ILE A 17 6.42 -17.38 -19.19
CA ILE A 17 6.20 -18.64 -18.51
C ILE A 17 6.02 -18.36 -17.03
N GLN A 18 5.08 -19.02 -16.38
CA GLN A 18 4.88 -18.90 -14.95
C GLN A 18 6.15 -19.31 -14.19
N GLY A 19 6.56 -18.53 -13.20
CA GLY A 19 7.84 -18.71 -12.54
C GLY A 19 9.05 -18.21 -13.34
N ALA A 20 8.86 -17.43 -14.41
CA ALA A 20 9.97 -16.80 -15.11
C ALA A 20 10.76 -15.85 -14.18
N PRO A 21 12.07 -15.72 -14.34
CA PRO A 21 12.86 -14.73 -13.59
C PRO A 21 12.35 -13.31 -13.86
N ILE A 22 12.19 -12.51 -12.81
CA ILE A 22 11.73 -11.12 -12.92
C ILE A 22 12.70 -10.30 -13.79
N ALA A 23 14.01 -10.55 -13.68
CA ALA A 23 15.02 -9.92 -14.54
C ALA A 23 14.63 -9.97 -16.03
N SER A 24 14.19 -11.12 -16.54
CA SER A 24 13.81 -11.28 -17.94
C SER A 24 12.57 -10.46 -18.36
N VAL A 25 11.70 -10.16 -17.39
CA VAL A 25 10.50 -9.36 -17.63
C VAL A 25 10.80 -7.86 -17.66
N VAL A 26 11.71 -7.40 -16.79
CA VAL A 26 11.98 -5.96 -16.58
C VAL A 26 13.21 -5.45 -17.33
N GLU A 27 14.09 -6.33 -17.80
CA GLU A 27 15.34 -5.98 -18.47
C GLU A 27 15.14 -5.01 -19.64
N ASN A 28 15.90 -3.92 -19.67
CA ASN A 28 15.84 -2.83 -20.66
C ASN A 28 14.47 -2.11 -20.76
N LYS A 29 13.49 -2.39 -19.88
CA LYS A 29 12.14 -1.83 -19.91
C LYS A 29 11.87 -0.80 -18.81
N ILE A 30 12.80 -0.64 -17.88
CA ILE A 30 12.71 0.33 -16.78
C ILE A 30 13.47 1.61 -17.15
N LYS A 31 12.99 2.76 -16.67
CA LYS A 31 13.55 4.09 -16.96
C LYS A 31 14.74 4.45 -16.08
N GLY A 32 14.69 4.11 -14.80
CA GLY A 32 15.67 4.48 -13.79
C GLY A 32 16.22 3.29 -13.03
N ASP A 33 17.24 3.54 -12.21
CA ASP A 33 17.89 2.51 -11.39
C ASP A 33 17.30 2.44 -9.98
N ASN A 34 16.76 3.57 -9.46
CA ASN A 34 16.18 3.64 -8.12
C ASN A 34 14.67 3.42 -8.16
N VAL A 35 14.28 2.17 -8.34
CA VAL A 35 12.89 1.77 -8.52
C VAL A 35 12.48 0.64 -7.59
N ARG A 36 11.20 0.62 -7.24
CA ARG A 36 10.56 -0.51 -6.58
C ARG A 36 9.80 -1.34 -7.59
N ILE A 37 10.15 -2.62 -7.67
CA ILE A 37 9.43 -3.61 -8.45
C ILE A 37 8.44 -4.31 -7.52
N ILE A 38 7.18 -4.37 -7.94
CA ILE A 38 6.07 -4.94 -7.18
C ILE A 38 5.43 -6.04 -8.02
N SER A 39 5.35 -7.24 -7.47
CA SER A 39 4.56 -8.33 -8.05
C SER A 39 3.10 -8.13 -7.65
N GLY A 40 2.27 -7.72 -8.58
CA GLY A 40 0.91 -7.24 -8.36
C GLY A 40 0.77 -5.73 -8.54
N ASP A 41 -0.20 -5.14 -7.86
CA ASP A 41 -0.48 -3.70 -7.84
C ASP A 41 0.20 -2.99 -6.65
N VAL A 42 0.04 -1.65 -6.58
CA VAL A 42 0.67 -0.83 -5.54
C VAL A 42 0.00 -0.93 -4.17
N LEU A 43 -1.22 -1.47 -4.09
CA LEU A 43 -2.01 -1.55 -2.86
C LEU A 43 -1.80 -2.88 -2.14
N THR A 44 -1.85 -3.98 -2.88
CA THR A 44 -1.82 -5.34 -2.32
C THR A 44 -0.64 -6.18 -2.78
N GLY A 45 0.17 -5.65 -3.71
CA GLY A 45 1.31 -6.36 -4.29
C GLY A 45 2.49 -6.47 -3.34
N LYS A 46 3.36 -7.43 -3.64
CA LYS A 46 4.55 -7.71 -2.85
C LYS A 46 5.81 -7.14 -3.50
N LYS A 47 6.66 -6.47 -2.71
CA LYS A 47 7.99 -6.04 -3.17
C LYS A 47 8.82 -7.25 -3.58
N VAL A 48 9.42 -7.16 -4.75
CA VAL A 48 10.29 -8.20 -5.33
C VAL A 48 11.56 -7.59 -5.90
N THR A 49 12.57 -8.44 -6.09
CA THR A 49 13.85 -8.06 -6.69
C THR A 49 14.01 -8.72 -8.07
N THR A 50 15.01 -8.29 -8.83
CA THR A 50 15.34 -8.91 -10.12
C THR A 50 15.76 -10.38 -10.00
N ASN A 51 16.19 -10.83 -8.82
CA ASN A 51 16.60 -12.20 -8.55
C ASN A 51 15.42 -13.13 -8.19
N ASP A 52 14.23 -12.55 -7.99
CA ASP A 52 13.02 -13.30 -7.70
C ASP A 52 12.33 -13.78 -8.99
N TYR A 53 11.24 -14.50 -8.80
CA TYR A 53 10.47 -15.10 -9.88
C TYR A 53 9.04 -14.56 -9.90
N VAL A 54 8.42 -14.58 -11.09
CA VAL A 54 7.02 -14.18 -11.26
C VAL A 54 6.12 -15.07 -10.41
N SER A 55 5.34 -14.46 -9.54
CA SER A 55 4.42 -15.16 -8.64
C SER A 55 3.28 -15.83 -9.41
N PHE A 56 2.81 -16.95 -8.88
CA PHE A 56 1.74 -17.75 -9.50
C PHE A 56 0.43 -16.96 -9.69
N TYR A 57 0.06 -16.18 -8.71
CA TYR A 57 -1.24 -15.45 -8.72
C TYR A 57 -1.14 -14.01 -9.23
N SER A 58 0.07 -13.51 -9.55
CA SER A 58 0.22 -12.13 -10.01
C SER A 58 0.10 -12.04 -11.52
N ASN A 59 -0.94 -11.34 -11.98
CA ASN A 59 -1.17 -11.04 -13.39
C ASN A 59 -0.55 -9.70 -13.84
N SER A 60 0.00 -8.95 -12.90
CA SER A 60 0.65 -7.65 -13.15
C SER A 60 1.97 -7.54 -12.42
N MET A 61 2.82 -6.69 -12.94
CA MET A 61 4.07 -6.25 -12.33
C MET A 61 4.11 -4.73 -12.42
N THR A 62 4.22 -4.06 -11.29
CA THR A 62 4.20 -2.61 -11.21
C THR A 62 5.57 -2.08 -10.83
N VAL A 63 6.06 -1.06 -11.54
CA VAL A 63 7.35 -0.42 -11.26
C VAL A 63 7.13 1.06 -11.00
N ILE A 64 7.52 1.50 -9.79
CA ILE A 64 7.40 2.88 -9.33
C ILE A 64 8.74 3.38 -8.79
N PRO A 65 8.95 4.70 -8.66
CA PRO A 65 10.15 5.24 -8.03
C PRO A 65 10.26 4.78 -6.58
N GLU A 66 11.45 4.32 -6.17
CA GLU A 66 11.73 4.07 -4.75
C GLU A 66 11.84 5.40 -4.02
N GLY A 67 11.05 5.56 -2.96
CA GLY A 67 11.04 6.77 -2.15
C GLY A 67 12.14 6.75 -1.10
N ASN A 68 13.18 7.55 -1.32
CA ASN A 68 14.30 7.72 -0.38
C ASN A 68 14.40 9.17 0.10
N GLU A 69 13.36 9.98 -0.13
CA GLU A 69 13.35 11.39 0.23
C GLU A 69 12.63 11.60 1.56
N TYR A 70 13.36 12.08 2.56
CA TYR A 70 12.76 12.60 3.77
C TYR A 70 12.23 14.01 3.50
N ARG A 71 10.91 14.22 3.69
CA ARG A 71 10.27 15.52 3.51
C ARG A 71 9.74 16.04 4.83
N MET A 72 10.45 16.99 5.41
CA MET A 72 9.96 17.74 6.57
C MET A 72 8.68 18.48 6.18
N PHE A 73 7.63 18.38 7.01
CA PHE A 73 6.31 18.97 6.74
C PHE A 73 5.65 18.54 5.41
N GLY A 74 5.88 17.32 4.95
CA GLY A 74 5.33 16.78 3.71
C GLY A 74 3.79 16.78 3.63
N TRP A 75 3.10 16.94 4.76
CA TRP A 75 1.65 17.06 4.89
C TRP A 75 1.12 18.50 4.71
N MET A 76 1.98 19.52 4.70
CA MET A 76 1.54 20.92 4.54
C MET A 76 1.11 21.21 3.11
N PRO A 77 0.11 22.11 2.91
CA PRO A 77 -0.45 22.40 1.59
C PRO A 77 0.57 22.95 0.59
N PHE A 78 1.64 23.58 1.06
CA PHE A 78 2.66 24.19 0.21
C PHE A 78 3.87 23.29 -0.07
N ALA A 79 4.00 22.19 0.65
CA ALA A 79 5.23 21.38 0.62
C ALA A 79 5.42 20.63 -0.70
N ALA A 80 4.38 20.20 -1.38
CA ALA A 80 4.51 19.58 -2.69
C ALA A 80 3.19 19.53 -3.46
N PRO A 81 3.03 20.34 -4.50
CA PRO A 81 1.93 20.22 -5.43
C PRO A 81 1.97 18.90 -6.23
N SER A 82 3.01 18.09 -6.06
CA SER A 82 3.19 16.78 -6.71
C SER A 82 2.62 15.62 -5.90
N ILE A 83 2.20 15.83 -4.64
CA ILE A 83 1.67 14.77 -3.78
C ILE A 83 0.15 14.79 -3.82
N HIS A 84 -0.47 13.63 -4.03
CA HIS A 84 -1.90 13.47 -3.89
C HIS A 84 -2.27 13.45 -2.40
N SER A 85 -3.26 14.26 -2.01
CA SER A 85 -3.76 14.33 -0.63
C SER A 85 -5.20 13.84 -0.59
N ALA A 86 -5.42 12.60 -0.14
CA ALA A 86 -6.75 12.01 0.01
C ALA A 86 -7.55 12.70 1.12
N SER A 87 -6.89 13.12 2.21
CA SER A 87 -7.51 13.83 3.34
C SER A 87 -7.84 15.30 3.05
N ARG A 88 -7.52 15.82 1.85
CA ARG A 88 -7.66 17.23 1.47
C ARG A 88 -6.86 18.24 2.32
N THR A 89 -5.92 17.79 3.12
CA THR A 89 -5.00 18.64 3.87
C THR A 89 -4.07 19.40 2.91
N GLY A 90 -3.63 18.76 1.83
CA GLY A 90 -2.91 19.43 0.74
C GLY A 90 -3.84 19.97 -0.34
N LEU A 91 -3.34 20.86 -1.21
CA LEU A 91 -4.13 21.52 -2.26
C LEU A 91 -4.33 20.69 -3.55
N SER A 92 -4.02 19.40 -3.53
CA SER A 92 -4.16 18.53 -4.72
C SER A 92 -5.59 18.44 -5.24
N TRP A 93 -6.59 18.60 -4.37
CA TRP A 93 -8.01 18.59 -4.72
C TRP A 93 -8.44 19.76 -5.62
N LEU A 94 -7.66 20.84 -5.67
CA LEU A 94 -7.89 21.96 -6.61
C LEU A 94 -7.48 21.62 -8.05
N MET A 95 -6.79 20.51 -8.26
CA MET A 95 -6.27 20.08 -9.56
C MET A 95 -6.78 18.68 -9.93
N PRO A 96 -8.09 18.47 -10.12
CA PRO A 96 -8.68 17.13 -10.29
C PRO A 96 -8.21 16.39 -11.55
N GLY A 97 -7.70 17.10 -12.55
CA GLY A 97 -7.15 16.52 -13.78
C GLY A 97 -5.66 16.16 -13.72
N LYS A 98 -4.98 16.45 -12.61
CA LYS A 98 -3.56 16.18 -12.49
C LYS A 98 -3.28 14.69 -12.30
N LYS A 99 -2.35 14.17 -13.09
CA LYS A 99 -1.82 12.81 -12.90
C LYS A 99 -0.65 12.84 -11.93
N TYR A 100 -0.66 11.93 -10.98
CA TYR A 100 0.39 11.75 -9.98
C TYR A 100 1.19 10.50 -10.29
N ALA A 101 2.51 10.56 -10.05
CA ALA A 101 3.38 9.40 -10.03
C ALA A 101 3.65 9.06 -8.55
N PRO A 102 2.93 8.10 -7.96
CA PRO A 102 3.16 7.72 -6.58
C PRO A 102 4.56 7.15 -6.41
N THR A 103 5.19 7.48 -5.30
CA THR A 103 6.47 6.92 -4.84
C THR A 103 6.21 6.11 -3.58
N THR A 104 7.23 5.43 -3.06
CA THR A 104 7.13 4.71 -1.79
C THR A 104 7.42 5.60 -0.56
N ASN A 105 7.52 6.92 -0.75
CA ASN A 105 7.70 7.85 0.37
C ASN A 105 6.44 7.90 1.25
N LEU A 106 6.65 7.87 2.56
CA LEU A 106 5.58 8.00 3.55
C LEU A 106 4.93 9.40 3.54
N ASN A 107 5.66 10.43 3.08
CA ASN A 107 5.23 11.83 3.03
C ASN A 107 4.71 12.38 4.37
N GLY A 108 5.35 12.00 5.44
CA GLY A 108 5.01 12.37 6.81
C GLY A 108 5.65 11.40 7.80
N GLU A 109 5.19 11.43 9.04
CA GLU A 109 5.65 10.57 10.11
C GLU A 109 4.47 9.80 10.71
N GLU A 110 4.74 8.66 11.31
CA GLU A 110 3.73 7.91 12.06
C GLU A 110 3.16 8.75 13.20
N ARG A 111 1.85 8.67 13.37
CA ARG A 111 1.09 9.43 14.38
C ARG A 111 0.05 8.54 15.05
N ALA A 112 -0.43 9.01 16.21
CA ALA A 112 -1.49 8.33 16.92
C ALA A 112 -2.76 8.21 16.08
N LEU A 113 -3.47 7.09 16.23
CA LEU A 113 -4.77 6.87 15.63
C LEU A 113 -5.83 7.74 16.30
N VAL A 114 -6.40 8.66 15.55
CA VAL A 114 -7.48 9.55 15.97
C VAL A 114 -8.75 9.23 15.18
N VAL A 115 -9.89 9.17 15.86
CA VAL A 115 -11.17 8.87 15.22
C VAL A 115 -11.60 10.07 14.37
N THR A 116 -11.34 9.98 13.06
CA THR A 116 -11.64 11.01 12.05
C THR A 116 -12.72 10.57 11.08
N GLY A 117 -13.01 9.26 11.01
CA GLY A 117 -13.91 8.67 10.01
C GLY A 117 -13.27 8.47 8.63
N GLU A 118 -11.99 8.79 8.45
CA GLU A 118 -11.32 8.62 7.15
C GLU A 118 -11.09 7.15 6.77
N MET A 119 -10.87 6.29 7.76
CA MET A 119 -10.69 4.86 7.53
C MET A 119 -12.02 4.19 7.18
N GLU A 120 -13.08 4.54 7.89
CA GLU A 120 -14.44 4.06 7.63
C GLU A 120 -14.92 4.47 6.24
N ALA A 121 -14.51 5.63 5.74
CA ALA A 121 -14.92 6.12 4.42
C ALA A 121 -14.36 5.29 3.25
N VAL A 122 -13.28 4.54 3.45
CA VAL A 122 -12.63 3.73 2.41
C VAL A 122 -12.67 2.23 2.69
N MET A 123 -13.17 1.82 3.86
CA MET A 123 -13.32 0.42 4.22
C MET A 123 -14.46 -0.22 3.41
N PRO A 124 -14.20 -1.32 2.66
CA PRO A 124 -15.23 -1.94 1.85
C PRO A 124 -16.22 -2.81 2.64
N LEU A 125 -15.93 -3.06 3.92
CA LEU A 125 -16.72 -3.91 4.81
C LEU A 125 -17.44 -3.07 5.87
N ASP A 126 -18.58 -3.56 6.36
CA ASP A 126 -19.34 -2.93 7.45
C ASP A 126 -18.77 -3.31 8.82
N ILE A 127 -17.56 -2.84 9.10
CA ILE A 127 -16.83 -3.03 10.34
C ILE A 127 -16.30 -1.70 10.88
N PHE A 128 -15.76 -1.70 12.09
CA PHE A 128 -15.11 -0.55 12.71
C PHE A 128 -13.56 -0.64 12.56
N PRO A 129 -12.98 -0.23 11.40
CA PRO A 129 -11.56 -0.48 11.12
C PRO A 129 -10.63 0.19 12.11
N MET A 130 -10.92 1.41 12.56
CA MET A 130 -10.13 2.12 13.55
C MET A 130 -10.08 1.39 14.89
N GLN A 131 -11.23 0.91 15.36
CA GLN A 131 -11.34 0.19 16.63
C GLN A 131 -10.65 -1.16 16.54
N LEU A 132 -10.81 -1.86 15.41
CA LEU A 132 -10.15 -3.14 15.17
C LEU A 132 -8.63 -2.98 15.16
N LEU A 133 -8.09 -2.00 14.43
CA LEU A 133 -6.65 -1.72 14.42
C LEU A 133 -6.12 -1.43 15.83
N LYS A 134 -6.85 -0.66 16.64
CA LYS A 134 -6.45 -0.40 18.03
C LYS A 134 -6.44 -1.66 18.89
N ALA A 135 -7.42 -2.55 18.71
CA ALA A 135 -7.45 -3.83 19.41
C ALA A 135 -6.28 -4.73 18.99
N CYS A 136 -5.97 -4.76 17.69
CA CYS A 136 -4.82 -5.49 17.15
C CYS A 136 -3.48 -4.96 17.72
N MET A 137 -3.29 -3.66 17.73
CA MET A 137 -2.07 -3.02 18.29
C MET A 137 -1.94 -3.26 19.81
N ALA A 138 -3.05 -3.39 20.52
CA ALA A 138 -3.06 -3.69 21.95
C ALA A 138 -2.90 -5.20 22.25
N GLY A 139 -3.03 -6.09 21.25
CA GLY A 139 -3.03 -7.53 21.43
C GLY A 139 -4.24 -8.05 22.22
N ASP A 140 -5.37 -7.33 22.18
CA ASP A 140 -6.59 -7.66 22.93
C ASP A 140 -7.45 -8.62 22.11
N ILE A 141 -7.24 -9.93 22.34
CA ILE A 141 -7.87 -11.02 21.60
C ILE A 141 -9.40 -10.94 21.66
N ASP A 142 -9.97 -10.75 22.85
CA ASP A 142 -11.42 -10.71 23.03
C ASP A 142 -12.06 -9.56 22.22
N LYS A 143 -11.38 -8.39 22.19
CA LYS A 143 -11.85 -7.26 21.38
C LYS A 143 -11.63 -7.48 19.88
N MET A 144 -10.53 -8.11 19.46
CA MET A 144 -10.32 -8.45 18.06
C MET A 144 -11.45 -9.38 17.56
N GLU A 145 -11.80 -10.40 18.32
CA GLU A 145 -12.93 -11.30 18.00
C GLU A 145 -14.26 -10.53 17.94
N GLY A 146 -14.57 -9.75 18.99
CA GLY A 146 -15.79 -8.97 19.06
C GLY A 146 -15.93 -7.88 17.98
N LEU A 147 -14.82 -7.46 17.35
CA LEU A 147 -14.76 -6.48 16.27
C LEU A 147 -14.62 -7.11 14.87
N GLY A 148 -14.63 -8.44 14.77
CA GLY A 148 -14.70 -9.15 13.50
C GLY A 148 -13.35 -9.44 12.84
N ILE A 149 -12.27 -9.72 13.60
CA ILE A 149 -10.95 -10.05 13.05
C ILE A 149 -11.00 -11.24 12.07
N TYR A 150 -11.92 -12.18 12.25
CA TYR A 150 -12.06 -13.35 11.40
C TYR A 150 -12.76 -13.08 10.05
N GLU A 151 -13.35 -11.91 9.90
CA GLU A 151 -14.10 -11.51 8.72
C GLU A 151 -13.25 -10.71 7.73
N VAL A 152 -12.00 -10.38 8.09
CA VAL A 152 -11.13 -9.48 7.33
C VAL A 152 -9.87 -10.16 6.85
N ALA A 153 -9.35 -9.70 5.72
CA ALA A 153 -8.02 -9.99 5.23
C ALA A 153 -7.16 -8.70 5.25
N PRO A 154 -5.84 -8.79 5.34
CA PRO A 154 -4.98 -7.60 5.27
C PRO A 154 -5.23 -6.75 4.04
N GLU A 155 -5.55 -7.37 2.91
CA GLU A 155 -5.81 -6.71 1.63
C GLU A 155 -7.03 -5.78 1.67
N ASP A 156 -7.99 -6.00 2.56
CA ASP A 156 -9.15 -5.14 2.76
C ASP A 156 -8.75 -3.76 3.33
N PHE A 157 -7.60 -3.68 4.00
CA PHE A 157 -7.03 -2.46 4.57
C PHE A 157 -6.11 -1.69 3.61
N ALA A 158 -5.95 -2.12 2.38
CA ALA A 158 -5.03 -1.53 1.42
C ALA A 158 -5.33 -0.04 1.12
N LEU A 159 -6.60 0.33 0.99
CA LEU A 159 -6.98 1.73 0.81
C LEU A 159 -6.77 2.55 2.08
N ILE A 160 -6.88 1.94 3.25
CA ILE A 160 -6.57 2.60 4.53
C ILE A 160 -5.08 2.94 4.59
N ASP A 161 -4.17 2.02 4.22
CA ASP A 161 -2.73 2.31 4.16
C ASP A 161 -2.43 3.52 3.27
N TYR A 162 -3.11 3.63 2.14
CA TYR A 162 -2.92 4.74 1.22
C TYR A 162 -3.47 6.07 1.75
N THR A 163 -4.63 6.06 2.41
CA THR A 163 -5.36 7.28 2.76
C THR A 163 -5.12 7.78 4.17
N ASN A 164 -4.73 6.90 5.12
CA ASN A 164 -4.68 7.27 6.53
C ASN A 164 -3.61 8.33 6.82
N THR A 165 -4.01 9.35 7.57
CA THR A 165 -3.14 10.46 7.98
C THR A 165 -2.20 10.08 9.12
N SER A 166 -2.48 8.99 9.83
CA SER A 166 -1.63 8.46 10.92
C SER A 166 -0.39 7.73 10.42
N LYS A 167 -0.34 7.39 9.12
CA LYS A 167 0.80 6.74 8.46
C LYS A 167 1.20 5.39 9.07
N LEU A 168 0.23 4.67 9.62
CA LEU A 168 0.42 3.32 10.12
C LEU A 168 0.20 2.30 9.01
N GLU A 169 0.95 1.22 9.03
CA GLU A 169 0.84 0.11 8.08
C GLU A 169 -0.28 -0.85 8.53
N ALA A 170 -1.54 -0.52 8.16
CA ALA A 170 -2.72 -1.23 8.62
C ALA A 170 -2.74 -2.70 8.16
N GLN A 171 -2.30 -2.99 6.93
CA GLN A 171 -2.19 -4.35 6.43
C GLN A 171 -1.23 -5.20 7.28
N GLU A 172 -0.09 -4.65 7.68
CA GLU A 172 0.89 -5.35 8.51
C GLU A 172 0.35 -5.59 9.92
N ILE A 173 -0.34 -4.61 10.51
CA ILE A 173 -0.99 -4.75 11.82
C ILE A 173 -2.03 -5.88 11.79
N ILE A 174 -2.90 -5.93 10.77
CA ILE A 174 -3.90 -7.00 10.62
C ILE A 174 -3.23 -8.34 10.40
N ARG A 175 -2.18 -8.43 9.59
CA ARG A 175 -1.42 -9.68 9.36
C ARG A 175 -0.86 -10.20 10.68
N GLY A 176 -0.19 -9.37 11.45
CA GLY A 176 0.35 -9.74 12.76
C GLY A 176 -0.73 -10.18 13.75
N ALA A 177 -1.90 -9.52 13.72
CA ALA A 177 -3.03 -9.88 14.55
C ALA A 177 -3.61 -11.26 14.18
N LEU A 178 -3.79 -11.53 12.88
CA LEU A 178 -4.25 -12.85 12.40
C LEU A 178 -3.25 -13.96 12.78
N ASP A 179 -1.95 -13.71 12.65
CA ASP A 179 -0.91 -14.65 13.05
C ASP A 179 -0.94 -14.91 14.58
N LEU A 180 -1.23 -13.87 15.38
CA LEU A 180 -1.44 -14.01 16.81
C LEU A 180 -2.69 -14.86 17.12
N MET A 181 -3.80 -14.60 16.44
CA MET A 181 -5.04 -15.39 16.61
C MET A 181 -4.82 -16.86 16.30
N ILE A 182 -4.14 -17.19 15.21
CA ILE A 182 -3.80 -18.57 14.84
C ILE A 182 -2.96 -19.24 15.94
N LYS A 183 -2.05 -18.51 16.56
CA LYS A 183 -1.15 -19.04 17.59
C LYS A 183 -1.83 -19.27 18.93
N GLU A 184 -2.76 -18.39 19.33
CA GLU A 184 -3.34 -18.41 20.67
C GLU A 184 -4.71 -19.13 20.72
N VAL A 185 -5.44 -19.15 19.62
CA VAL A 185 -6.83 -19.68 19.53
C VAL A 185 -6.95 -20.85 18.56
N GLY A 186 -6.01 -20.97 17.58
CA GLY A 186 -6.00 -21.96 16.49
C GLY A 186 -5.52 -23.39 16.83
#